data_163259fbb721450e066645b144390b3f
#
_entry.id   163259fbb721450e066645b144390b3f
#
_cell.length_a   1.000
_cell.length_b   1.000
_cell.length_c   1.000
_cell.angle_alpha   90.00
_cell.angle_beta   90.00
_cell.angle_gamma   90.00
#
_symmetry.space_group_name_H-M   'P 1'
#
loop_
_entity.id
_entity.type
_entity.pdbx_description
1 polymer ?
#
loop_
_entity_poly.entity_id
_entity_poly.type
_entity_poly.pdbx_seq_one_letter_code
_entity_poly.pdbx_strand_id
1 'polypeptide(L)'
;METIRFALATALAAALTLAGCTAAGSSSTAATSGTTKASAGKPAFPPGLAHVTAYSINTDNPVLTSVVSGAISDYGPAEAVSPGSTGVSAHGSELELKLTHGTFRLNIAGIDTKFSAGTSHEPIYLRTCSTYVSVSDAVPIVPGSGTGAYQGIADTFAMTLTLNEVHNSPCTTSLSILRQVVVLSGAGKITKR
;
A
#
# COMPACT_ATOMS: atom_id res chain seq x y z
N MET A 1 -23.84 20.38 -3.58
CA MET A 1 -22.59 19.79 -4.09
C MET A 1 -21.85 19.28 -2.87
N GLU A 2 -22.13 18.02 -2.50
CA GLU A 2 -21.42 17.36 -1.40
C GLU A 2 -20.18 16.72 -1.98
N THR A 3 -19.04 17.14 -1.45
CA THR A 3 -17.74 16.59 -1.72
C THR A 3 -17.77 15.11 -1.29
N ILE A 4 -17.62 14.19 -2.24
CA ILE A 4 -17.45 12.77 -1.94
C ILE A 4 -16.14 12.65 -1.17
N ARG A 5 -16.24 12.71 0.15
CA ARG A 5 -15.15 12.44 1.05
C ARG A 5 -15.09 10.93 1.21
N PHE A 6 -13.94 10.34 0.94
CA PHE A 6 -13.65 8.97 1.36
C PHE A 6 -13.81 8.87 2.88
N ALA A 7 -15.03 8.61 3.34
CA ALA A 7 -15.31 8.36 4.74
C ALA A 7 -14.96 6.89 5.02
N LEU A 8 -13.71 6.64 5.42
CA LEU A 8 -13.37 5.37 6.05
C LEU A 8 -14.04 5.33 7.42
N ALA A 9 -15.03 4.45 7.52
CA ALA A 9 -15.69 4.15 8.79
C ALA A 9 -14.69 3.52 9.76
N THR A 10 -14.53 4.17 10.92
CA THR A 10 -13.76 3.69 12.06
C THR A 10 -14.43 2.44 12.63
N ALA A 11 -13.90 1.25 12.34
CA ALA A 11 -14.29 0.03 13.03
C ALA A 11 -13.53 -0.06 14.35
N LEU A 12 -14.28 0.01 15.42
CA LEU A 12 -13.87 -0.10 16.82
C LEU A 12 -13.31 -1.52 17.07
N ALA A 13 -12.02 -1.63 17.36
CA ALA A 13 -11.40 -2.90 17.74
C ALA A 13 -11.79 -3.25 19.18
N ALA A 14 -12.59 -4.31 19.36
CA ALA A 14 -12.85 -4.93 20.64
C ALA A 14 -11.65 -5.80 21.05
N ALA A 15 -11.00 -5.45 22.15
CA ALA A 15 -9.93 -6.23 22.76
C ALA A 15 -10.52 -7.49 23.41
N LEU A 16 -10.14 -8.67 22.92
CA LEU A 16 -10.31 -9.94 23.67
C LEU A 16 -9.02 -10.24 24.40
N THR A 17 -9.09 -10.09 25.71
CA THR A 17 -8.10 -10.63 26.65
C THR A 17 -8.34 -12.14 26.84
N LEU A 18 -7.39 -12.98 26.45
CA LEU A 18 -7.34 -14.39 26.86
C LEU A 18 -6.23 -14.58 27.87
N ALA A 19 -6.64 -14.95 29.07
CA ALA A 19 -5.79 -15.30 30.17
C ALA A 19 -5.21 -16.72 30.03
N GLY A 20 -3.95 -16.87 30.34
CA GLY A 20 -3.29 -17.91 31.10
C GLY A 20 -3.38 -19.37 30.69
N CYS A 21 -2.21 -19.96 30.42
CA CYS A 21 -1.85 -21.30 30.90
C CYS A 21 -0.33 -21.37 31.13
N THR A 22 0.02 -21.48 32.40
CA THR A 22 1.34 -21.88 32.91
C THR A 22 1.54 -23.38 32.68
N ALA A 23 2.67 -23.78 32.10
CA ALA A 23 3.17 -25.14 32.21
C ALA A 23 4.66 -25.12 32.54
N ALA A 24 4.98 -25.82 33.60
CA ALA A 24 6.28 -25.92 34.24
C ALA A 24 7.25 -26.86 33.47
N GLY A 25 8.52 -26.48 33.49
CA GLY A 25 9.68 -27.31 33.79
C GLY A 25 10.07 -28.42 32.81
N SER A 26 11.23 -28.22 32.16
CA SER A 26 12.25 -29.28 32.08
C SER A 26 13.59 -28.63 31.72
N SER A 27 14.49 -28.68 32.67
CA SER A 27 15.92 -28.38 32.51
C SER A 27 16.58 -29.39 31.58
N SER A 28 17.21 -28.89 30.53
CA SER A 28 18.13 -29.68 29.70
C SER A 28 19.44 -28.92 29.52
N THR A 29 20.48 -29.60 29.86
CA THR A 29 21.89 -29.25 29.97
C THR A 29 22.45 -28.62 28.71
N ALA A 30 23.26 -27.58 28.92
CA ALA A 30 23.99 -26.83 27.93
C ALA A 30 25.02 -27.69 27.18
N ALA A 31 24.91 -27.74 25.87
CA ALA A 31 26.01 -28.00 24.97
C ALA A 31 26.45 -26.69 24.35
N THR A 32 27.62 -26.20 24.76
CA THR A 32 28.26 -25.02 24.20
C THR A 32 28.77 -25.33 22.81
N SER A 33 27.92 -25.21 21.80
CA SER A 33 28.36 -25.14 20.41
C SER A 33 28.59 -23.69 20.06
N GLY A 34 29.84 -23.32 19.89
CA GLY A 34 30.23 -22.01 19.36
C GLY A 34 29.65 -21.79 17.98
N THR A 35 28.45 -21.22 17.95
CA THR A 35 27.83 -20.74 16.71
C THR A 35 28.50 -19.43 16.35
N THR A 36 29.46 -19.48 15.45
CA THR A 36 29.89 -18.32 14.68
C THR A 36 28.62 -17.74 14.07
N LYS A 37 28.16 -16.61 14.63
CA LYS A 37 27.04 -15.85 14.13
C LYS A 37 27.45 -15.35 12.74
N ALA A 38 27.12 -16.16 11.70
CA ALA A 38 27.21 -15.69 10.34
C ALA A 38 26.38 -14.40 10.30
N SER A 39 27.04 -13.27 10.14
CA SER A 39 26.40 -12.00 9.81
C SER A 39 25.65 -12.30 8.52
N ALA A 40 24.33 -12.53 8.64
CA ALA A 40 23.47 -12.65 7.48
C ALA A 40 23.63 -11.34 6.71
N GLY A 41 24.45 -11.37 5.68
CA GLY A 41 24.65 -10.24 4.78
C GLY A 41 23.27 -9.78 4.35
N LYS A 42 22.96 -8.52 4.64
CA LYS A 42 21.70 -7.89 4.31
C LYS A 42 21.42 -8.17 2.83
N PRO A 43 20.32 -8.83 2.47
CA PRO A 43 20.01 -9.11 1.07
C PRO A 43 19.93 -7.76 0.34
N ALA A 44 20.88 -7.53 -0.56
CA ALA A 44 20.90 -6.34 -1.38
C ALA A 44 20.30 -6.72 -2.73
N PHE A 45 19.21 -6.05 -3.13
CA PHE A 45 18.72 -6.18 -4.48
C PHE A 45 19.65 -5.45 -5.46
N PRO A 46 19.84 -5.96 -6.69
CA PRO A 46 20.61 -5.26 -7.69
C PRO A 46 19.89 -3.99 -8.16
N PRO A 47 20.60 -2.93 -8.53
CA PRO A 47 19.97 -1.79 -9.19
C PRO A 47 19.37 -2.24 -10.53
N GLY A 48 18.20 -1.71 -10.88
CA GLY A 48 17.53 -2.09 -12.11
C GLY A 48 16.09 -1.60 -12.20
N LEU A 49 15.41 -2.02 -13.25
CA LEU A 49 14.01 -1.72 -13.45
C LEU A 49 13.15 -2.55 -12.48
N ALA A 50 12.28 -1.89 -11.75
CA ALA A 50 11.27 -2.51 -10.92
C ALA A 50 9.88 -2.05 -11.34
N HIS A 51 8.91 -2.93 -11.17
CA HIS A 51 7.50 -2.68 -11.37
C HIS A 51 6.79 -2.82 -10.04
N VAL A 52 5.94 -1.86 -9.69
CA VAL A 52 5.08 -1.89 -8.51
C VAL A 52 3.64 -1.95 -9.00
N THR A 53 2.86 -2.85 -8.41
CA THR A 53 1.41 -2.91 -8.57
C THR A 53 0.79 -3.04 -7.19
N ALA A 54 -0.08 -2.11 -6.81
CA ALA A 54 -0.87 -2.17 -5.60
C ALA A 54 -2.35 -2.05 -5.98
N TYR A 55 -3.21 -2.91 -5.43
CA TYR A 55 -4.62 -2.93 -5.81
C TYR A 55 -5.54 -3.27 -4.64
N SER A 56 -6.77 -2.79 -4.72
CA SER A 56 -7.88 -3.17 -3.84
C SER A 56 -9.13 -3.42 -4.70
N ILE A 57 -9.90 -4.41 -4.31
CA ILE A 57 -11.21 -4.74 -4.89
C ILE A 57 -12.35 -4.50 -3.88
N ASN A 58 -12.03 -3.91 -2.74
CA ASN A 58 -12.95 -3.70 -1.64
C ASN A 58 -13.15 -2.19 -1.39
N THR A 59 -14.41 -1.75 -1.33
CA THR A 59 -14.79 -0.37 -1.05
C THR A 59 -14.45 0.06 0.38
N ASP A 60 -14.37 -0.89 1.31
CA ASP A 60 -14.28 -0.62 2.75
C ASP A 60 -12.88 -0.87 3.35
N ASN A 61 -11.93 -1.36 2.55
CA ASN A 61 -10.60 -1.70 3.04
C ASN A 61 -9.54 -0.70 2.53
N PRO A 62 -8.91 0.08 3.41
CA PRO A 62 -7.85 1.01 3.05
C PRO A 62 -6.52 0.32 2.71
N VAL A 63 -6.43 -0.99 2.92
CA VAL A 63 -5.22 -1.78 2.67
C VAL A 63 -5.26 -2.34 1.26
N LEU A 64 -4.24 -2.01 0.49
CA LEU A 64 -4.02 -2.57 -0.85
C LEU A 64 -3.15 -3.83 -0.73
N THR A 65 -3.32 -4.74 -1.66
CA THR A 65 -2.34 -5.81 -1.90
C THR A 65 -1.28 -5.30 -2.87
N SER A 66 0.00 -5.44 -2.53
CA SER A 66 1.08 -4.99 -3.42
C SER A 66 2.00 -6.12 -3.85
N VAL A 67 2.46 -6.01 -5.08
CA VAL A 67 3.47 -6.88 -5.70
C VAL A 67 4.53 -5.97 -6.32
N VAL A 68 5.79 -6.31 -6.05
CA VAL A 68 6.95 -5.68 -6.68
C VAL A 68 7.67 -6.74 -7.49
N SER A 69 8.02 -6.45 -8.74
CA SER A 69 8.69 -7.37 -9.65
C SER A 69 9.82 -6.69 -10.42
N GLY A 70 10.62 -7.46 -11.14
CA GLY A 70 11.79 -6.96 -11.86
C GLY A 70 13.07 -7.09 -11.03
N ALA A 71 13.79 -6.00 -10.81
CA ALA A 71 15.01 -5.99 -9.99
C ALA A 71 14.75 -6.39 -8.52
N ILE A 72 13.52 -6.27 -8.07
CA ILE A 72 13.01 -6.79 -6.79
C ILE A 72 11.89 -7.78 -7.11
N SER A 73 11.80 -8.86 -6.31
CA SER A 73 10.67 -9.78 -6.33
C SER A 73 10.17 -9.92 -4.90
N ASP A 74 9.06 -9.23 -4.58
CA ASP A 74 8.50 -9.18 -3.24
C ASP A 74 7.01 -8.85 -3.27
N TYR A 75 6.31 -9.03 -2.15
CA TYR A 75 4.90 -8.74 -2.03
C TYR A 75 4.52 -8.44 -0.58
N GLY A 76 3.35 -7.84 -0.40
CA GLY A 76 2.81 -7.53 0.92
C GLY A 76 1.68 -6.52 0.87
N PRO A 77 1.14 -6.11 2.02
CA PRO A 77 0.18 -5.03 2.09
C PRO A 77 0.81 -3.68 1.78
N ALA A 78 0.01 -2.78 1.22
CA ALA A 78 0.35 -1.37 1.07
C ALA A 78 -0.73 -0.52 1.72
N GLU A 79 -0.33 0.47 2.50
CA GLU A 79 -1.23 1.28 3.32
C GLU A 79 -0.91 2.76 3.15
N ALA A 80 -1.95 3.58 2.97
CA ALA A 80 -1.78 5.02 2.98
C ALA A 80 -1.47 5.49 4.41
N VAL A 81 -0.44 6.33 4.55
CA VAL A 81 0.03 6.86 5.84
C VAL A 81 0.33 8.36 5.72
N SER A 82 0.22 9.06 6.82
CA SER A 82 0.69 10.45 6.89
C SER A 82 2.21 10.50 7.04
N PRO A 83 2.90 11.55 6.52
CA PRO A 83 4.33 11.71 6.68
C PRO A 83 4.78 11.60 8.14
N GLY A 84 5.80 10.78 8.39
CA GLY A 84 6.32 10.54 9.73
C GLY A 84 5.44 9.69 10.66
N SER A 85 4.28 9.23 10.20
CA SER A 85 3.38 8.34 10.96
C SER A 85 3.59 6.88 10.55
N THR A 86 3.25 5.96 11.46
CA THR A 86 3.15 4.51 11.20
C THR A 86 1.70 4.03 11.16
N GLY A 87 0.74 4.91 11.43
CA GLY A 87 -0.68 4.58 11.42
C GLY A 87 -1.29 4.78 10.04
N VAL A 88 -2.22 3.89 9.68
CA VAL A 88 -3.01 4.00 8.45
C VAL A 88 -3.83 5.29 8.47
N SER A 89 -3.85 6.00 7.37
CA SER A 89 -4.57 7.26 7.21
C SER A 89 -5.30 7.26 5.87
N ALA A 90 -6.61 7.46 5.91
CA ALA A 90 -7.42 7.59 4.70
C ALA A 90 -7.01 8.78 3.80
N HIS A 91 -6.27 9.73 4.35
CA HIS A 91 -5.79 10.94 3.67
C HIS A 91 -4.26 11.02 3.69
N GLY A 92 -3.60 9.86 3.82
CA GLY A 92 -2.15 9.78 3.83
C GLY A 92 -1.58 10.16 2.47
N SER A 93 -0.58 11.04 2.47
CA SER A 93 0.14 11.43 1.25
C SER A 93 1.32 10.51 0.92
N GLU A 94 1.55 9.49 1.72
CA GLU A 94 2.54 8.44 1.48
C GLU A 94 1.85 7.08 1.42
N LEU A 95 2.34 6.18 0.57
CA LEU A 95 1.94 4.77 0.51
C LEU A 95 3.08 3.93 1.05
N GLU A 96 2.89 3.32 2.22
CA GLU A 96 3.86 2.40 2.81
C GLU A 96 3.64 0.98 2.27
N LEU A 97 4.64 0.43 1.60
CA LEU A 97 4.67 -0.96 1.17
C LEU A 97 5.35 -1.79 2.26
N LYS A 98 4.59 -2.69 2.89
CA LYS A 98 5.06 -3.61 3.94
C LYS A 98 5.35 -4.96 3.33
N LEU A 99 6.52 -5.11 2.76
CA LEU A 99 6.94 -6.28 1.99
C LEU A 99 7.62 -7.33 2.88
N THR A 100 7.81 -8.56 2.37
CA THR A 100 8.38 -9.66 3.17
C THR A 100 9.83 -9.42 3.61
N HIS A 101 10.59 -8.62 2.85
CA HIS A 101 12.00 -8.32 3.15
C HIS A 101 12.24 -6.94 3.76
N GLY A 102 11.20 -6.19 4.07
CA GLY A 102 11.27 -4.85 4.67
C GLY A 102 10.17 -3.92 4.16
N THR A 103 10.33 -2.64 4.42
CA THR A 103 9.34 -1.63 4.01
C THR A 103 10.01 -0.51 3.23
N PHE A 104 9.24 0.20 2.41
CA PHE A 104 9.58 1.53 1.90
C PHE A 104 8.31 2.32 1.59
N ARG A 105 8.44 3.63 1.40
CA ARG A 105 7.30 4.50 1.14
C ARG A 105 7.42 5.21 -0.20
N LEU A 106 6.28 5.38 -0.84
CA LEU A 106 6.08 6.17 -2.04
C LEU A 106 5.37 7.47 -1.67
N ASN A 107 5.84 8.61 -2.15
CA ASN A 107 5.13 9.88 -2.00
C ASN A 107 4.04 9.97 -3.09
N ILE A 108 2.80 9.73 -2.69
CA ILE A 108 1.63 9.70 -3.58
C ILE A 108 0.88 11.03 -3.65
N ALA A 109 1.34 12.08 -2.97
CA ALA A 109 0.62 13.36 -2.88
C ALA A 109 0.26 13.95 -4.26
N GLY A 110 1.17 13.88 -5.22
CA GLY A 110 0.95 14.42 -6.57
C GLY A 110 -0.13 13.65 -7.33
N ILE A 111 -0.03 12.33 -7.36
CA ILE A 111 -1.01 11.48 -8.05
C ILE A 111 -2.38 11.52 -7.35
N ASP A 112 -2.42 11.62 -6.02
CA ASP A 112 -3.65 11.76 -5.23
C ASP A 112 -4.36 13.08 -5.53
N THR A 113 -3.61 14.18 -5.63
CA THR A 113 -4.16 15.49 -6.02
C THR A 113 -4.79 15.44 -7.42
N LYS A 114 -4.12 14.83 -8.39
CA LYS A 114 -4.66 14.67 -9.75
C LYS A 114 -5.89 13.76 -9.76
N PHE A 115 -5.86 12.70 -8.96
CA PHE A 115 -6.98 11.77 -8.83
C PHE A 115 -8.21 12.46 -8.23
N SER A 116 -8.03 13.21 -7.14
CA SER A 116 -9.11 13.98 -6.51
C SER A 116 -9.71 15.04 -7.46
N ALA A 117 -8.87 15.68 -8.26
CA ALA A 117 -9.35 16.60 -9.30
C ALA A 117 -10.11 15.85 -10.41
N GLY A 118 -9.63 14.69 -10.83
CA GLY A 118 -10.30 13.83 -11.81
C GLY A 118 -11.67 13.37 -11.33
N THR A 119 -11.76 12.82 -10.13
CA THR A 119 -13.02 12.32 -9.54
C THR A 119 -14.06 13.41 -9.33
N SER A 120 -13.64 14.67 -9.14
CA SER A 120 -14.56 15.81 -8.95
C SER A 120 -15.31 16.21 -10.24
N HIS A 121 -14.84 15.80 -11.40
CA HIS A 121 -15.38 16.20 -12.71
C HIS A 121 -15.86 15.02 -13.57
N GLU A 122 -15.88 13.83 -13.00
CA GLU A 122 -16.17 12.63 -13.79
C GLU A 122 -17.63 12.46 -14.15
N PRO A 123 -17.87 12.20 -15.43
CA PRO A 123 -19.19 11.78 -15.85
C PRO A 123 -19.41 10.33 -15.39
N ILE A 124 -20.45 10.13 -14.58
CA ILE A 124 -20.99 8.81 -14.43
C ILE A 124 -21.61 8.42 -15.77
N TYR A 125 -21.17 7.30 -16.31
CA TYR A 125 -21.76 6.75 -17.51
C TYR A 125 -23.16 6.23 -17.21
N LEU A 126 -24.18 7.08 -17.39
CA LEU A 126 -25.57 6.78 -17.02
C LEU A 126 -26.13 5.53 -17.70
N ARG A 127 -25.63 5.13 -18.86
CA ARG A 127 -26.06 3.91 -19.55
C ARG A 127 -25.59 2.63 -18.87
N THR A 128 -24.44 2.68 -18.22
CA THR A 128 -23.77 1.51 -17.63
C THR A 128 -23.67 1.60 -16.12
N CYS A 129 -24.11 2.71 -15.51
CA CYS A 129 -23.96 2.99 -14.09
C CYS A 129 -22.55 2.74 -13.60
N SER A 130 -21.56 3.28 -14.29
CA SER A 130 -20.14 3.07 -13.99
C SER A 130 -19.34 4.36 -14.04
N THR A 131 -18.24 4.36 -13.34
CA THR A 131 -17.24 5.44 -13.28
C THR A 131 -15.86 4.87 -13.60
N TYR A 132 -15.07 5.61 -14.36
CA TYR A 132 -13.70 5.28 -14.66
C TYR A 132 -12.81 6.52 -14.57
N VAL A 133 -11.78 6.46 -13.72
CA VAL A 133 -10.75 7.49 -13.56
C VAL A 133 -9.39 6.88 -13.82
N SER A 134 -8.54 7.58 -14.52
CA SER A 134 -7.15 7.18 -14.68
C SER A 134 -6.26 8.42 -14.71
N VAL A 135 -5.30 8.48 -13.82
CA VAL A 135 -4.32 9.58 -13.72
C VAL A 135 -2.92 9.02 -13.62
N SER A 136 -1.95 9.76 -14.14
CA SER A 136 -0.54 9.35 -14.08
C SER A 136 0.33 10.46 -13.51
N ASP A 137 1.35 10.06 -12.75
CA ASP A 137 2.34 10.97 -12.19
C ASP A 137 3.68 10.28 -11.91
N ALA A 138 4.69 11.11 -11.68
CA ALA A 138 5.98 10.68 -11.14
C ALA A 138 5.86 10.55 -9.61
N VAL A 139 6.06 9.34 -9.09
CA VAL A 139 5.91 9.01 -7.67
C VAL A 139 7.29 8.67 -7.11
N PRO A 140 7.93 9.57 -6.36
CA PRO A 140 9.25 9.30 -5.78
C PRO A 140 9.15 8.40 -4.56
N ILE A 141 10.20 7.62 -4.33
CA ILE A 141 10.43 6.94 -3.05
C ILE A 141 10.76 8.01 -1.99
N VAL A 142 10.12 7.91 -0.84
CA VAL A 142 10.41 8.82 0.30
C VAL A 142 11.82 8.54 0.81
N PRO A 143 12.72 9.53 0.82
CA PRO A 143 14.10 9.33 1.25
C PRO A 143 14.18 8.82 2.69
N GLY A 144 15.00 7.80 2.92
CA GLY A 144 15.21 7.22 4.25
C GLY A 144 14.07 6.34 4.78
N SER A 145 12.97 6.15 4.03
CA SER A 145 11.85 5.32 4.44
C SER A 145 12.13 3.81 4.34
N GLY A 146 13.18 3.42 3.63
CA GLY A 146 13.53 2.01 3.41
C GLY A 146 14.04 1.32 4.67
N THR A 147 13.50 0.15 4.98
CA THR A 147 13.95 -0.72 6.07
C THR A 147 14.34 -2.10 5.54
N GLY A 148 14.97 -2.92 6.35
CA GLY A 148 15.35 -4.28 5.95
C GLY A 148 16.21 -4.29 4.69
N ALA A 149 15.82 -5.09 3.69
CA ALA A 149 16.50 -5.15 2.41
C ALA A 149 16.43 -3.84 1.61
N TYR A 150 15.41 -3.02 1.88
CA TYR A 150 15.14 -1.75 1.18
C TYR A 150 15.85 -0.52 1.78
N GLN A 151 16.68 -0.71 2.80
CA GLN A 151 17.44 0.41 3.38
C GLN A 151 18.33 1.07 2.31
N GLY A 152 18.18 2.39 2.16
CA GLY A 152 18.88 3.16 1.13
C GLY A 152 18.27 3.09 -0.26
N ILE A 153 17.07 2.47 -0.43
CA ILE A 153 16.34 2.51 -1.69
C ILE A 153 16.01 3.97 -2.05
N ALA A 154 16.21 4.30 -3.30
CA ALA A 154 15.91 5.62 -3.85
C ALA A 154 15.48 5.47 -5.31
N ASP A 155 14.74 6.39 -5.79
CA ASP A 155 14.42 6.72 -7.17
C ASP A 155 12.94 7.14 -7.33
N THR A 156 12.43 7.15 -8.58
CA THR A 156 11.07 7.60 -8.90
C THR A 156 10.42 6.59 -9.85
N PHE A 157 9.17 6.28 -9.58
CA PHE A 157 8.32 5.46 -10.44
C PHE A 157 7.42 6.36 -11.29
N ALA A 158 7.28 6.04 -12.58
CA ALA A 158 6.17 6.55 -13.39
C ALA A 158 4.96 5.67 -13.09
N MET A 159 3.97 6.21 -12.39
CA MET A 159 2.83 5.44 -11.91
C MET A 159 1.51 5.94 -12.49
N THR A 160 0.56 5.03 -12.61
CA THR A 160 -0.83 5.30 -12.99
C THR A 160 -1.74 4.78 -11.90
N LEU A 161 -2.64 5.65 -11.43
CA LEU A 161 -3.72 5.31 -10.52
C LEU A 161 -5.02 5.22 -11.33
N THR A 162 -5.70 4.09 -11.24
CA THR A 162 -6.95 3.81 -11.94
C THR A 162 -8.03 3.41 -10.95
N LEU A 163 -9.21 4.00 -11.10
CA LEU A 163 -10.45 3.64 -10.40
C LEU A 163 -11.47 3.13 -11.42
N ASN A 164 -12.06 1.99 -11.13
CA ASN A 164 -13.24 1.48 -11.82
C ASN A 164 -14.34 1.23 -10.78
N GLU A 165 -15.51 1.81 -11.01
CA GLU A 165 -16.67 1.62 -10.13
C GLU A 165 -17.90 1.20 -10.93
N VAL A 166 -18.72 0.36 -10.32
CA VAL A 166 -20.08 0.03 -10.78
C VAL A 166 -21.04 0.40 -9.67
N HIS A 167 -22.07 1.14 -10.02
CA HIS A 167 -23.07 1.66 -9.12
C HIS A 167 -24.40 0.94 -9.26
N ASN A 168 -25.28 1.10 -8.26
CA ASN A 168 -26.63 0.58 -8.32
C ASN A 168 -27.45 1.18 -9.49
N SER A 169 -28.24 0.37 -10.14
CA SER A 169 -29.23 0.81 -11.14
C SER A 169 -30.61 1.06 -10.47
N PRO A 170 -31.37 2.09 -10.85
CA PRO A 170 -31.01 3.14 -11.82
C PRO A 170 -29.99 4.13 -11.27
N CYS A 171 -29.14 4.66 -12.14
CA CYS A 171 -28.18 5.70 -11.81
C CYS A 171 -28.89 7.01 -11.47
N THR A 172 -29.32 7.14 -10.24
CA THR A 172 -29.93 8.35 -9.69
C THR A 172 -28.92 9.13 -8.84
N THR A 173 -29.32 10.27 -8.30
CA THR A 173 -28.47 11.14 -7.49
C THR A 173 -27.94 10.51 -6.19
N SER A 174 -28.47 9.36 -5.79
CA SER A 174 -27.99 8.57 -4.63
C SER A 174 -27.28 7.32 -5.14
N LEU A 175 -26.02 7.46 -5.49
CA LEU A 175 -25.21 6.38 -6.03
C LEU A 175 -24.62 5.55 -4.89
N SER A 176 -24.99 4.27 -4.84
CA SER A 176 -24.31 3.28 -4.00
C SER A 176 -23.33 2.50 -4.86
N ILE A 177 -22.08 2.42 -4.42
CA ILE A 177 -21.06 1.63 -5.08
C ILE A 177 -21.34 0.14 -4.84
N LEU A 178 -21.55 -0.62 -5.91
CA LEU A 178 -21.71 -2.08 -5.86
C LEU A 178 -20.37 -2.80 -5.85
N ARG A 179 -19.46 -2.32 -6.67
CA ARG A 179 -18.10 -2.86 -6.80
C ARG A 179 -17.14 -1.74 -7.18
N GLN A 180 -15.95 -1.84 -6.65
CA GLN A 180 -14.87 -0.92 -6.90
C GLN A 180 -13.58 -1.71 -7.11
N VAL A 181 -12.75 -1.25 -8.04
CA VAL A 181 -11.38 -1.72 -8.22
C VAL A 181 -10.48 -0.49 -8.30
N VAL A 182 -9.52 -0.41 -7.41
CA VAL A 182 -8.46 0.61 -7.43
C VAL A 182 -7.15 -0.09 -7.74
N VAL A 183 -6.41 0.43 -8.70
CA VAL A 183 -5.09 -0.08 -9.09
C VAL A 183 -4.12 1.08 -9.19
N LEU A 184 -3.04 1.01 -8.44
CA LEU A 184 -1.86 1.85 -8.59
C LEU A 184 -0.75 1.01 -9.18
N SER A 185 -0.29 1.29 -10.39
CA SER A 185 0.76 0.51 -11.04
C SER A 185 1.76 1.39 -11.78
N GLY A 186 3.00 0.95 -11.83
CA GLY A 186 4.02 1.69 -12.57
C GLY A 186 5.38 1.02 -12.54
N ALA A 187 6.32 1.64 -13.21
CA ALA A 187 7.69 1.19 -13.31
C ALA A 187 8.68 2.33 -13.03
N GLY A 188 9.82 1.96 -12.46
CA GLY A 188 10.91 2.89 -12.18
C GLY A 188 12.23 2.16 -12.06
N LYS A 189 13.32 2.87 -12.32
CA LYS A 189 14.64 2.36 -12.04
C LYS A 189 14.91 2.55 -10.56
N ILE A 190 15.28 1.49 -9.87
CA ILE A 190 15.65 1.56 -8.46
C ILE A 190 17.16 1.56 -8.29
N THR A 191 17.62 2.36 -7.36
CA THR A 191 19.01 2.44 -6.95
C THR A 191 19.11 2.28 -5.45
N LYS A 192 20.32 2.02 -4.96
CA LYS A 192 20.63 2.00 -3.54
C LYS A 192 21.68 3.07 -3.26
N ARG A 193 21.39 3.95 -2.31
CA ARG A 193 22.30 5.00 -1.84
C ARG A 193 22.86 4.67 -0.46
#